data_97369a1feb7c70eb4d6b3027e5d744f8
#
_entry.id   97369a1feb7c70eb4d6b3027e5d744f8
#
_cell.length_a   1.000
_cell.length_b   1.000
_cell.length_c   1.000
_cell.angle_alpha   90.00
_cell.angle_beta   90.00
_cell.angle_gamma   90.00
#
_symmetry.space_group_name_H-M   'P 1'
#
loop_
_entity.id
_entity.type
_entity.pdbx_description
1 polymer ?
#
loop_
_entity_poly.entity_id
_entity_poly.type
_entity_poly.pdbx_seq_one_letter_code
_entity_poly.pdbx_strand_id
1 'polypeptide(L)'
;MELSIELLQWRPMNVRSLFLRKEQHEPAEGEHGLARSLTAVDLTLLGVGAIIGAGLFSSIKEMIVGRFDAEGHLMMHGAGPAVMVSYLLTAVACGLAALCYAEVAAMVPASGSAYSYSYAAFGELVAWIIGWDLIIEYAIGNIYVAQSWGDYFQTFLHGVSGWQLPPWLTKDVQTATALAKAPENASVWFPHVFGHVVAFNLPAFAITMALTLLLFIGIKESARANAVMVVLKLGLVIVFIVLGVRTILRKGENHWHPFAPNGFKGIWQGAALGFFSYIGFDAVSTAGEECKNPQRDLPRGLIGSLIICTVLYVLVAATLTGVVPMGDMTTNDPLAKAMQYMGYENFATVFGFGAVIAMTAVLLVFQLGQTRIFMVMARDGLLPPVFAKIHPRFHTPHVSTGLTGLIVATGCSILTPDQAIGLTNIGTLFAFILVSLGVIMLRVRQPDRPRPFRVPFYPVTPILSTLACLALIGGLEISNWLRLVVWLAVGLVVYFSYGYSHSVLRRRAR
;
A
#
# COMPACT_ATOMS: atom_id res chain seq x y z
N MET A 1 -45.20 10.16 -31.38
CA MET A 1 -43.76 10.34 -31.06
C MET A 1 -43.68 11.15 -29.78
N GLU A 2 -44.04 10.46 -28.69
CA GLU A 2 -44.04 11.02 -27.33
C GLU A 2 -42.75 10.55 -26.64
N LEU A 3 -41.82 11.47 -26.49
CA LEU A 3 -40.64 11.30 -25.63
C LEU A 3 -41.09 11.48 -24.18
N SER A 4 -41.30 10.35 -23.51
CA SER A 4 -41.54 10.32 -22.05
C SER A 4 -40.28 10.81 -21.35
N ILE A 5 -40.30 12.05 -20.95
CA ILE A 5 -39.33 12.64 -20.00
C ILE A 5 -39.71 12.03 -18.63
N GLU A 6 -39.08 10.92 -18.25
CA GLU A 6 -39.06 10.47 -16.87
C GLU A 6 -38.27 11.48 -16.06
N LEU A 7 -38.95 12.52 -15.58
CA LEU A 7 -38.50 13.43 -14.56
C LEU A 7 -38.00 12.59 -13.38
N LEU A 8 -36.74 12.75 -13.04
CA LEU A 8 -36.10 12.29 -11.80
C LEU A 8 -37.01 12.65 -10.61
N GLN A 9 -37.91 11.76 -10.23
CA GLN A 9 -38.66 11.91 -8.98
C GLN A 9 -37.68 11.82 -7.83
N TRP A 10 -37.33 12.96 -7.27
CA TRP A 10 -36.64 13.10 -6.00
C TRP A 10 -37.51 12.41 -4.92
N ARG A 11 -37.27 11.12 -4.69
CA ARG A 11 -37.88 10.42 -3.56
C ARG A 11 -37.11 10.78 -2.30
N PRO A 12 -37.77 11.04 -1.15
CA PRO A 12 -37.12 11.34 0.09
C PRO A 12 -36.13 10.24 0.45
N MET A 13 -34.91 10.63 0.78
CA MET A 13 -33.81 9.72 1.14
C MET A 13 -34.18 8.93 2.40
N ASN A 14 -34.40 7.63 2.29
CA ASN A 14 -34.62 6.80 3.47
C ASN A 14 -33.27 6.48 4.12
N VAL A 15 -32.97 7.12 5.24
CA VAL A 15 -31.72 6.95 5.99
C VAL A 15 -31.43 5.48 6.33
N ARG A 16 -32.47 4.67 6.63
CA ARG A 16 -32.31 3.24 6.91
C ARG A 16 -31.76 2.47 5.71
N SER A 17 -32.04 2.92 4.49
CA SER A 17 -31.53 2.27 3.28
C SER A 17 -30.03 2.46 3.06
N LEU A 18 -29.39 3.45 3.71
CA LEU A 18 -27.93 3.66 3.67
C LEU A 18 -27.14 2.57 4.41
N PHE A 19 -27.81 1.90 5.35
CA PHE A 19 -27.21 0.89 6.22
C PHE A 19 -27.70 -0.53 5.93
N LEU A 20 -28.25 -0.76 4.72
CA LEU A 20 -28.58 -2.10 4.24
C LEU A 20 -27.29 -2.92 4.15
N ARG A 21 -27.38 -4.18 4.61
CA ARG A 21 -26.22 -5.09 4.64
C ARG A 21 -26.38 -6.18 3.61
N LYS A 22 -25.27 -6.59 3.09
CA LYS A 22 -25.21 -7.73 2.18
C LYS A 22 -25.17 -9.00 3.05
N GLU A 23 -26.29 -9.75 3.05
CA GLU A 23 -26.24 -11.13 3.51
C GLU A 23 -25.36 -11.90 2.52
N GLN A 24 -24.41 -12.67 3.04
CA GLN A 24 -23.57 -13.47 2.16
C GLN A 24 -24.42 -14.53 1.51
N HIS A 25 -24.62 -14.42 0.21
CA HIS A 25 -25.00 -15.56 -0.59
C HIS A 25 -23.76 -16.44 -0.76
N GLU A 26 -23.89 -17.72 -0.43
CA GLU A 26 -22.99 -18.73 -0.97
C GLU A 26 -22.95 -18.54 -2.51
N PRO A 27 -21.75 -18.66 -3.15
CA PRO A 27 -21.66 -18.59 -4.60
C PRO A 27 -22.73 -19.53 -5.19
N ALA A 28 -23.54 -19.03 -6.10
CA ALA A 28 -24.51 -19.88 -6.77
C ALA A 28 -23.77 -21.06 -7.40
N GLU A 29 -24.24 -22.27 -7.18
CA GLU A 29 -23.73 -23.48 -7.84
C GLU A 29 -23.76 -23.24 -9.34
N GLY A 30 -22.58 -23.10 -9.98
CA GLY A 30 -22.46 -22.84 -11.42
C GLY A 30 -21.65 -21.61 -11.81
N GLU A 31 -21.36 -20.65 -10.92
CA GLU A 31 -20.31 -19.65 -11.19
C GLU A 31 -18.96 -20.34 -11.06
N HIS A 32 -18.13 -20.27 -12.12
CA HIS A 32 -16.77 -20.77 -12.11
C HIS A 32 -15.96 -20.05 -11.02
N GLY A 33 -15.98 -20.61 -9.82
CA GLY A 33 -15.21 -20.13 -8.68
C GLY A 33 -13.72 -20.23 -8.96
N LEU A 34 -12.94 -19.32 -8.36
CA LEU A 34 -11.48 -19.38 -8.42
C LEU A 34 -10.98 -20.71 -7.85
N ALA A 35 -9.91 -21.29 -8.44
CA ALA A 35 -9.37 -22.58 -8.02
C ALA A 35 -8.77 -22.48 -6.61
N ARG A 36 -9.31 -23.19 -5.64
CA ARG A 36 -8.82 -23.23 -4.26
C ARG A 36 -7.51 -24.03 -4.16
N SER A 37 -6.40 -23.34 -4.30
CA SER A 37 -5.06 -23.95 -4.35
C SER A 37 -4.12 -23.49 -3.23
N LEU A 38 -4.33 -22.31 -2.65
CA LEU A 38 -3.40 -21.66 -1.73
C LEU A 38 -3.44 -22.26 -0.32
N THR A 39 -2.26 -22.51 0.24
CA THR A 39 -2.03 -22.97 1.61
C THR A 39 -1.63 -21.81 2.52
N ALA A 40 -1.53 -22.03 3.84
CA ALA A 40 -1.03 -21.02 4.79
C ALA A 40 0.39 -20.53 4.44
N VAL A 41 1.25 -21.39 3.91
CA VAL A 41 2.62 -21.02 3.49
C VAL A 41 2.57 -20.12 2.26
N ASP A 42 1.75 -20.46 1.26
CA ASP A 42 1.58 -19.64 0.06
C ASP A 42 1.02 -18.26 0.42
N LEU A 43 0.07 -18.19 1.34
CA LEU A 43 -0.50 -16.94 1.84
C LEU A 43 0.53 -16.12 2.65
N THR A 44 1.36 -16.76 3.46
CA THR A 44 2.46 -16.08 4.17
C THR A 44 3.47 -15.50 3.17
N LEU A 45 3.87 -16.28 2.17
CA LEU A 45 4.76 -15.80 1.10
C LEU A 45 4.11 -14.68 0.28
N LEU A 46 2.81 -14.78 0.00
CA LEU A 46 2.06 -13.71 -0.67
C LEU A 46 2.12 -12.42 0.15
N GLY A 47 1.86 -12.50 1.46
CA GLY A 47 1.93 -11.36 2.37
C GLY A 47 3.34 -10.77 2.46
N VAL A 48 4.37 -11.59 2.68
CA VAL A 48 5.78 -11.15 2.65
C VAL A 48 6.09 -10.50 1.29
N GLY A 49 5.54 -11.07 0.22
CA GLY A 49 5.65 -10.57 -1.14
C GLY A 49 5.08 -9.17 -1.32
N ALA A 50 3.92 -8.90 -0.76
CA ALA A 50 3.24 -7.62 -0.81
C ALA A 50 3.86 -6.57 0.14
N ILE A 51 4.30 -6.98 1.33
CA ILE A 51 4.82 -6.08 2.37
C ILE A 51 6.24 -5.59 2.05
N ILE A 52 7.18 -6.49 1.72
CA ILE A 52 8.59 -6.11 1.46
C ILE A 52 8.71 -5.45 0.08
N GLY A 53 8.78 -4.13 0.07
CA GLY A 53 8.88 -3.31 -1.14
C GLY A 53 9.44 -1.93 -0.83
N ALA A 54 8.93 -0.89 -1.48
CA ALA A 54 9.39 0.49 -1.33
C ALA A 54 9.40 0.98 0.13
N GLY A 55 8.53 0.43 0.98
CA GLY A 55 8.51 0.72 2.40
C GLY A 55 9.83 0.41 3.11
N LEU A 56 10.45 -0.73 2.81
CA LEU A 56 11.78 -1.07 3.36
C LEU A 56 12.90 -0.41 2.58
N PHE A 57 12.82 -0.44 1.24
CA PHE A 57 13.94 -0.02 0.40
C PHE A 57 14.10 1.49 0.33
N SER A 58 13.04 2.27 0.38
CA SER A 58 13.05 3.73 0.17
C SER A 58 12.57 4.52 1.39
N SER A 59 11.38 4.24 1.96
CA SER A 59 10.79 5.08 3.02
C SER A 59 11.55 5.06 4.35
N ILE A 60 12.41 4.07 4.57
CA ILE A 60 13.25 3.99 5.77
C ILE A 60 14.15 5.22 5.94
N LYS A 61 14.58 5.87 4.85
CA LYS A 61 15.32 7.13 4.89
C LYS A 61 14.54 8.21 5.63
N GLU A 62 13.29 8.42 5.23
CA GLU A 62 12.43 9.45 5.82
C GLU A 62 12.14 9.16 7.30
N MET A 63 12.01 7.89 7.66
CA MET A 63 11.87 7.49 9.07
C MET A 63 13.10 7.83 9.91
N ILE A 64 14.31 7.73 9.33
CA ILE A 64 15.59 8.00 10.02
C ILE A 64 15.87 9.49 10.07
N VAL A 65 15.83 10.16 8.92
CA VAL A 65 16.26 11.56 8.79
C VAL A 65 15.15 12.55 9.13
N GLY A 66 13.89 12.18 8.85
CA GLY A 66 12.73 13.06 8.89
C GLY A 66 12.38 13.58 7.51
N ARG A 67 11.37 14.45 7.47
CA ARG A 67 10.88 15.10 6.26
C ARG A 67 11.12 16.58 6.28
N PHE A 68 11.49 17.11 5.13
CA PHE A 68 11.70 18.53 4.90
C PHE A 68 10.83 19.00 3.72
N ASP A 69 10.37 20.25 3.77
CA ASP A 69 9.70 20.88 2.63
C ASP A 69 10.72 21.27 1.52
N ALA A 70 10.20 21.86 0.44
CA ALA A 70 11.05 22.28 -0.69
C ALA A 70 12.00 23.44 -0.31
N GLU A 71 11.70 24.17 0.74
CA GLU A 71 12.46 25.26 1.32
C GLU A 71 13.49 24.79 2.37
N GLY A 72 13.49 23.49 2.71
CA GLY A 72 14.39 22.88 3.69
C GLY A 72 13.93 22.99 5.14
N HIS A 73 12.69 23.40 5.43
CA HIS A 73 12.14 23.39 6.77
C HIS A 73 11.71 21.99 7.20
N LEU A 74 11.97 21.68 8.47
CA LEU A 74 11.63 20.39 9.04
C LEU A 74 10.12 20.23 9.24
N MET A 75 9.49 19.35 8.49
CA MET A 75 8.07 19.02 8.58
C MET A 75 7.80 17.88 9.56
N MET A 76 8.64 16.83 9.55
CA MET A 76 8.54 15.69 10.46
C MET A 76 9.91 15.31 10.98
N HIS A 77 9.98 15.01 12.28
CA HIS A 77 11.24 14.60 12.93
C HIS A 77 11.54 13.13 12.60
N GLY A 78 12.79 12.87 12.22
CA GLY A 78 13.29 11.51 12.05
C GLY A 78 13.61 10.84 13.38
N ALA A 79 13.52 9.53 13.42
CA ALA A 79 13.84 8.72 14.60
C ALA A 79 15.33 8.51 14.82
N GLY A 80 16.17 8.76 13.80
CA GLY A 80 17.56 8.36 13.83
C GLY A 80 17.71 6.84 13.97
N PRO A 81 18.74 6.36 14.69
CA PRO A 81 18.91 4.93 14.98
C PRO A 81 17.72 4.29 15.71
N ALA A 82 16.93 5.06 16.46
CA ALA A 82 15.73 4.57 17.13
C ALA A 82 14.59 4.21 16.16
N VAL A 83 14.80 4.28 14.84
CA VAL A 83 13.88 3.76 13.81
C VAL A 83 13.55 2.26 14.02
N MET A 84 14.45 1.51 14.67
CA MET A 84 14.14 0.14 15.12
C MET A 84 12.92 0.09 16.04
N VAL A 85 12.82 1.05 16.98
CA VAL A 85 11.69 1.18 17.89
C VAL A 85 10.45 1.66 17.13
N SER A 86 10.62 2.55 16.16
CA SER A 86 9.52 2.99 15.27
C SER A 86 8.90 1.80 14.53
N TYR A 87 9.70 0.90 13.96
CA TYR A 87 9.20 -0.34 13.35
C TYR A 87 8.47 -1.26 14.33
N LEU A 88 8.96 -1.39 15.57
CA LEU A 88 8.27 -2.19 16.59
C LEU A 88 6.93 -1.58 17.00
N LEU A 89 6.85 -0.25 17.16
CA LEU A 89 5.58 0.43 17.44
C LEU A 89 4.56 0.23 16.31
N THR A 90 5.03 0.38 15.07
CA THR A 90 4.19 0.13 13.90
C THR A 90 3.76 -1.33 13.83
N ALA A 91 4.66 -2.27 14.11
CA ALA A 91 4.34 -3.70 14.14
C ALA A 91 3.28 -4.05 15.18
N VAL A 92 3.29 -3.40 16.34
CA VAL A 92 2.24 -3.57 17.36
C VAL A 92 0.89 -3.08 16.83
N ALA A 93 0.84 -1.89 16.24
CA ALA A 93 -0.40 -1.36 15.68
C ALA A 93 -0.94 -2.26 14.54
N CYS A 94 -0.08 -2.64 13.59
CA CYS A 94 -0.43 -3.55 12.50
C CYS A 94 -0.81 -4.95 13.00
N GLY A 95 -0.15 -5.46 14.05
CA GLY A 95 -0.45 -6.75 14.64
C GLY A 95 -1.84 -6.80 15.29
N LEU A 96 -2.21 -5.75 16.02
CA LEU A 96 -3.56 -5.61 16.57
C LEU A 96 -4.61 -5.52 15.46
N ALA A 97 -4.35 -4.76 14.39
CA ALA A 97 -5.22 -4.67 13.23
C ALA A 97 -5.31 -6.00 12.47
N ALA A 98 -4.19 -6.70 12.26
CA ALA A 98 -4.14 -7.99 11.60
C ALA A 98 -4.95 -9.07 12.34
N LEU A 99 -4.97 -9.04 13.68
CA LEU A 99 -5.83 -9.93 14.47
C LEU A 99 -7.31 -9.64 14.19
N CYS A 100 -7.71 -8.36 14.07
CA CYS A 100 -9.07 -7.97 13.71
C CYS A 100 -9.42 -8.40 12.29
N TYR A 101 -8.51 -8.16 11.33
CA TYR A 101 -8.66 -8.65 9.95
C TYR A 101 -8.81 -10.16 9.88
N ALA A 102 -8.01 -10.91 10.66
CA ALA A 102 -8.04 -12.36 10.69
C ALA A 102 -9.40 -12.91 11.12
N GLU A 103 -10.07 -12.30 12.12
CA GLU A 103 -11.42 -12.72 12.53
C GLU A 103 -12.42 -12.47 11.41
N VAL A 104 -12.42 -11.28 10.82
CA VAL A 104 -13.41 -10.94 9.79
C VAL A 104 -13.13 -11.70 8.49
N ALA A 105 -11.88 -11.85 8.08
CA ALA A 105 -11.50 -12.63 6.89
C ALA A 105 -11.88 -14.12 7.01
N ALA A 106 -11.75 -14.70 8.22
CA ALA A 106 -12.18 -16.07 8.47
C ALA A 106 -13.70 -16.24 8.43
N MET A 107 -14.47 -15.19 8.76
CA MET A 107 -15.94 -15.19 8.70
C MET A 107 -16.50 -14.86 7.31
N VAL A 108 -15.76 -14.05 6.56
CA VAL A 108 -16.18 -13.43 5.28
C VAL A 108 -15.03 -13.57 4.28
N PRO A 109 -14.76 -14.79 3.77
CA PRO A 109 -13.67 -15.00 2.83
C PRO A 109 -14.06 -14.51 1.43
N ALA A 110 -14.06 -13.17 1.24
CA ALA A 110 -14.44 -12.49 0.00
C ALA A 110 -13.27 -11.70 -0.56
N SER A 111 -13.17 -11.60 -1.88
CA SER A 111 -12.07 -10.90 -2.59
C SER A 111 -12.08 -9.37 -2.43
N GLY A 112 -13.13 -8.79 -1.86
CA GLY A 112 -13.26 -7.35 -1.66
C GLY A 112 -12.55 -6.80 -0.42
N SER A 113 -11.81 -7.62 0.37
CA SER A 113 -11.09 -7.19 1.58
C SER A 113 -11.95 -6.32 2.50
N ALA A 114 -11.39 -5.23 3.04
CA ALA A 114 -12.05 -4.30 3.95
C ALA A 114 -13.39 -3.75 3.43
N TYR A 115 -13.56 -3.58 2.11
CA TYR A 115 -14.85 -3.21 1.50
C TYR A 115 -15.96 -4.22 1.85
N SER A 116 -15.72 -5.50 1.59
CA SER A 116 -16.67 -6.57 1.85
C SER A 116 -16.96 -6.74 3.36
N TYR A 117 -15.94 -6.57 4.19
CA TYR A 117 -16.06 -6.63 5.64
C TYR A 117 -16.92 -5.50 6.20
N SER A 118 -16.70 -4.27 5.70
CA SER A 118 -17.49 -3.11 6.09
C SER A 118 -18.94 -3.20 5.62
N TYR A 119 -19.17 -3.81 4.46
CA TYR A 119 -20.52 -4.06 3.97
C TYR A 119 -21.31 -5.01 4.91
N ALA A 120 -20.66 -6.05 5.40
CA ALA A 120 -21.25 -6.98 6.34
C ALA A 120 -21.49 -6.36 7.72
N ALA A 121 -20.55 -5.55 8.22
CA ALA A 121 -20.59 -4.98 9.56
C ALA A 121 -21.50 -3.75 9.67
N PHE A 122 -21.33 -2.78 8.79
CA PHE A 122 -21.92 -1.44 8.89
C PHE A 122 -22.99 -1.15 7.84
N GLY A 123 -22.94 -1.79 6.68
CA GLY A 123 -23.82 -1.58 5.56
C GLY A 123 -23.22 -0.73 4.44
N GLU A 124 -24.05 -0.39 3.46
CA GLU A 124 -23.64 0.09 2.13
C GLU A 124 -22.84 1.39 2.15
N LEU A 125 -23.27 2.41 2.92
CA LEU A 125 -22.58 3.70 2.93
C LEU A 125 -21.15 3.58 3.46
N VAL A 126 -20.97 2.84 4.57
CA VAL A 126 -19.62 2.65 5.14
C VAL A 126 -18.77 1.78 4.23
N ALA A 127 -19.37 0.76 3.59
CA ALA A 127 -18.69 -0.03 2.57
C ALA A 127 -18.21 0.85 1.40
N TRP A 128 -19.07 1.77 0.92
CA TRP A 128 -18.67 2.72 -0.11
C TRP A 128 -17.49 3.58 0.31
N ILE A 129 -17.55 4.17 1.53
CA ILE A 129 -16.47 5.00 2.07
C ILE A 129 -15.15 4.23 2.07
N ILE A 130 -15.15 2.97 2.54
CA ILE A 130 -13.97 2.12 2.54
C ILE A 130 -13.54 1.76 1.11
N GLY A 131 -14.46 1.36 0.24
CA GLY A 131 -14.13 1.05 -1.15
C GLY A 131 -13.50 2.24 -1.88
N TRP A 132 -13.97 3.45 -1.61
CA TRP A 132 -13.41 4.69 -2.12
C TRP A 132 -12.03 5.00 -1.52
N ASP A 133 -11.84 4.72 -0.24
CA ASP A 133 -10.59 4.90 0.48
C ASP A 133 -9.52 3.90 0.02
N LEU A 134 -9.90 2.65 -0.27
CA LEU A 134 -8.98 1.64 -0.82
C LEU A 134 -8.37 2.04 -2.18
N ILE A 135 -8.97 3.00 -2.91
CA ILE A 135 -8.35 3.58 -4.11
C ILE A 135 -7.06 4.32 -3.73
N ILE A 136 -7.05 5.03 -2.60
CA ILE A 136 -5.85 5.68 -2.07
C ILE A 136 -4.78 4.62 -1.77
N GLU A 137 -5.16 3.58 -1.07
CA GLU A 137 -4.21 2.53 -0.67
C GLU A 137 -3.55 1.88 -1.87
N TYR A 138 -4.33 1.36 -2.81
CA TYR A 138 -3.83 0.56 -3.91
C TYR A 138 -3.32 1.39 -5.09
N ALA A 139 -4.01 2.49 -5.48
CA ALA A 139 -3.56 3.29 -6.61
C ALA A 139 -2.50 4.31 -6.21
N ILE A 140 -2.73 5.09 -5.14
CA ILE A 140 -1.78 6.13 -4.70
C ILE A 140 -0.53 5.48 -4.09
N GLY A 141 -0.70 4.42 -3.28
CA GLY A 141 0.43 3.64 -2.77
C GLY A 141 1.31 3.09 -3.89
N ASN A 142 0.69 2.64 -4.98
CA ASN A 142 1.40 2.14 -6.15
C ASN A 142 2.19 3.23 -6.88
N ILE A 143 1.74 4.49 -6.85
CA ILE A 143 2.52 5.64 -7.38
C ILE A 143 3.86 5.74 -6.64
N TYR A 144 3.84 5.71 -5.29
CA TYR A 144 5.07 5.76 -4.51
C TYR A 144 6.01 4.60 -4.81
N VAL A 145 5.46 3.38 -4.92
CA VAL A 145 6.25 2.18 -5.24
C VAL A 145 6.87 2.30 -6.63
N ALA A 146 6.14 2.83 -7.62
CA ALA A 146 6.65 3.02 -8.99
C ALA A 146 7.75 4.10 -9.07
N GLN A 147 7.60 5.18 -8.31
CA GLN A 147 8.64 6.22 -8.21
C GLN A 147 9.91 5.66 -7.57
N SER A 148 9.78 4.93 -6.45
CA SER A 148 10.89 4.25 -5.78
C SER A 148 11.55 3.21 -6.69
N TRP A 149 10.77 2.46 -7.45
CA TRP A 149 11.26 1.55 -8.48
C TRP A 149 12.14 2.29 -9.49
N GLY A 150 11.70 3.46 -9.94
CA GLY A 150 12.45 4.31 -10.87
C GLY A 150 13.81 4.75 -10.30
N ASP A 151 13.86 5.11 -9.03
CA ASP A 151 15.10 5.53 -8.36
C ASP A 151 16.12 4.36 -8.29
N TYR A 152 15.69 3.16 -7.88
CA TYR A 152 16.55 1.97 -7.89
C TYR A 152 16.92 1.49 -9.29
N PHE A 153 16.03 1.65 -10.26
CA PHE A 153 16.33 1.38 -11.67
C PHE A 153 17.44 2.30 -12.19
N GLN A 154 17.44 3.57 -11.81
CA GLN A 154 18.53 4.51 -12.13
C GLN A 154 19.87 4.06 -11.53
N THR A 155 19.88 3.65 -10.26
CA THR A 155 21.09 3.11 -9.60
C THR A 155 21.61 1.86 -10.32
N PHE A 156 20.72 0.96 -10.70
CA PHE A 156 21.07 -0.23 -11.48
C PHE A 156 21.62 0.14 -12.87
N LEU A 157 20.92 1.01 -13.60
CA LEU A 157 21.31 1.45 -14.94
C LEU A 157 22.69 2.11 -14.93
N HIS A 158 22.93 3.01 -13.97
CA HIS A 158 24.23 3.65 -13.81
C HIS A 158 25.34 2.64 -13.50
N GLY A 159 25.07 1.69 -12.60
CA GLY A 159 26.05 0.67 -12.24
C GLY A 159 26.45 -0.26 -13.38
N VAL A 160 25.55 -0.52 -14.35
CA VAL A 160 25.82 -1.41 -15.49
C VAL A 160 26.41 -0.65 -16.68
N SER A 161 25.89 0.54 -16.99
CA SER A 161 26.19 1.25 -18.22
C SER A 161 26.95 2.59 -18.02
N GLY A 162 27.07 3.08 -16.80
CA GLY A 162 27.53 4.42 -16.50
C GLY A 162 26.58 5.54 -16.90
N TRP A 163 25.39 5.20 -17.48
CA TRP A 163 24.43 6.16 -18.00
C TRP A 163 23.35 6.49 -16.96
N GLN A 164 22.91 7.75 -16.94
CA GLN A 164 21.82 8.23 -16.10
C GLN A 164 20.81 9.00 -16.94
N LEU A 165 19.52 8.76 -16.69
CA LEU A 165 18.47 9.58 -17.25
C LEU A 165 18.44 10.94 -16.54
N PRO A 166 18.17 12.03 -17.26
CA PRO A 166 18.10 13.35 -16.65
C PRO A 166 16.92 13.46 -15.65
N PRO A 167 17.01 14.35 -14.64
CA PRO A 167 15.99 14.48 -13.60
C PRO A 167 14.57 14.76 -14.13
N TRP A 168 14.42 15.50 -15.22
CA TRP A 168 13.14 15.80 -15.82
C TRP A 168 12.43 14.57 -16.44
N LEU A 169 13.18 13.45 -16.66
CA LEU A 169 12.62 12.16 -17.08
C LEU A 169 12.46 11.15 -15.94
N THR A 170 12.82 11.51 -14.72
CA THR A 170 12.84 10.54 -13.59
C THR A 170 12.11 11.03 -12.36
N LYS A 171 11.72 12.30 -12.32
CA LYS A 171 11.03 12.91 -11.19
C LYS A 171 9.64 13.41 -11.57
N ASP A 172 8.82 13.64 -10.56
CA ASP A 172 7.56 14.38 -10.72
C ASP A 172 7.82 15.87 -10.99
N VAL A 173 6.79 16.58 -11.47
CA VAL A 173 6.89 17.99 -11.87
C VAL A 173 7.31 18.90 -10.70
N GLN A 174 6.82 18.64 -9.48
CA GLN A 174 7.13 19.50 -8.33
C GLN A 174 8.58 19.32 -7.90
N THR A 175 9.05 18.07 -7.78
CA THR A 175 10.46 17.74 -7.47
C THR A 175 11.39 18.25 -8.57
N ALA A 176 11.06 18.06 -9.84
CA ALA A 176 11.86 18.58 -10.95
C ALA A 176 11.93 20.11 -10.95
N THR A 177 10.84 20.78 -10.60
CA THR A 177 10.81 22.26 -10.48
C THR A 177 11.70 22.75 -9.34
N ALA A 178 11.71 22.05 -8.19
CA ALA A 178 12.59 22.37 -7.09
C ALA A 178 14.08 22.16 -7.46
N LEU A 179 14.40 21.03 -8.12
CA LEU A 179 15.74 20.72 -8.59
C LEU A 179 16.25 21.74 -9.64
N ALA A 180 15.37 22.21 -10.53
CA ALA A 180 15.73 23.21 -11.54
C ALA A 180 16.09 24.59 -10.93
N LYS A 181 15.57 24.90 -9.74
CA LYS A 181 15.88 26.13 -9.00
C LYS A 181 17.12 26.01 -8.12
N ALA A 182 17.57 24.81 -7.84
CA ALA A 182 18.71 24.57 -6.96
C ALA A 182 20.03 25.00 -7.64
N PRO A 183 20.88 25.82 -7.00
CA PRO A 183 22.13 26.34 -7.59
C PRO A 183 23.09 25.24 -8.03
N GLU A 184 23.11 24.12 -7.36
CA GLU A 184 23.93 22.94 -7.64
C GLU A 184 23.57 22.27 -8.98
N ASN A 185 22.34 22.48 -9.47
CA ASN A 185 21.83 21.93 -10.72
C ASN A 185 21.81 22.94 -11.88
N ALA A 186 22.50 24.07 -11.75
CA ALA A 186 22.53 25.11 -12.79
C ALA A 186 23.05 24.63 -14.17
N SER A 187 23.83 23.55 -14.19
CA SER A 187 24.33 22.91 -15.42
C SER A 187 23.35 21.88 -16.01
N VAL A 188 22.31 21.48 -15.28
CA VAL A 188 21.35 20.47 -15.73
C VAL A 188 20.24 21.16 -16.52
N TRP A 189 20.04 20.72 -17.75
CA TRP A 189 18.97 21.26 -18.59
C TRP A 189 17.61 20.69 -18.19
N PHE A 190 16.62 21.58 -18.02
CA PHE A 190 15.22 21.23 -17.80
C PHE A 190 14.37 21.84 -18.93
N PRO A 191 13.46 21.07 -19.55
CA PRO A 191 12.55 21.60 -20.55
C PRO A 191 11.52 22.53 -19.90
N HIS A 192 11.21 23.65 -20.58
CA HIS A 192 10.20 24.61 -20.15
C HIS A 192 9.15 24.80 -21.24
N VAL A 193 7.89 24.81 -20.83
CA VAL A 193 6.73 25.16 -21.69
C VAL A 193 5.95 26.25 -20.99
N PHE A 194 5.74 27.36 -21.66
CA PHE A 194 5.12 28.58 -21.10
C PHE A 194 5.74 29.04 -19.78
N GLY A 195 7.06 28.90 -19.62
CA GLY A 195 7.78 29.30 -18.41
C GLY A 195 7.71 28.30 -17.24
N HIS A 196 7.02 27.18 -17.40
CA HIS A 196 6.93 26.12 -16.39
C HIS A 196 7.84 24.95 -16.76
N VAL A 197 8.49 24.36 -15.74
CA VAL A 197 9.28 23.13 -15.91
C VAL A 197 8.34 22.00 -16.30
N VAL A 198 8.72 21.26 -17.35
CA VAL A 198 8.03 20.02 -17.76
C VAL A 198 8.86 18.84 -17.30
N ALA A 199 8.24 17.93 -16.56
CA ALA A 199 8.86 16.68 -16.15
C ALA A 199 7.89 15.52 -16.31
N PHE A 200 8.46 14.35 -16.57
CA PHE A 200 7.70 13.12 -16.78
C PHE A 200 8.49 11.94 -16.26
N ASN A 201 7.97 11.24 -15.27
CA ASN A 201 8.66 10.09 -14.69
C ASN A 201 8.55 8.87 -15.61
N LEU A 202 9.43 8.83 -16.63
CA LEU A 202 9.43 7.80 -17.67
C LEU A 202 9.64 6.38 -17.14
N PRO A 203 10.59 6.08 -16.21
CA PRO A 203 10.78 4.75 -15.69
C PRO A 203 9.54 4.23 -14.94
N ALA A 204 8.96 5.07 -14.05
CA ALA A 204 7.75 4.72 -13.31
C ALA A 204 6.54 4.52 -14.24
N PHE A 205 6.38 5.38 -15.25
CA PHE A 205 5.35 5.23 -16.27
C PHE A 205 5.52 3.93 -17.05
N ALA A 206 6.73 3.65 -17.53
CA ALA A 206 7.01 2.50 -18.37
C ALA A 206 6.76 1.17 -17.64
N ILE A 207 7.27 1.03 -16.41
CA ILE A 207 7.03 -0.19 -15.62
C ILE A 207 5.55 -0.37 -15.30
N THR A 208 4.87 0.70 -14.89
CA THR A 208 3.43 0.65 -14.58
C THR A 208 2.62 0.21 -15.80
N MET A 209 2.90 0.78 -16.98
CA MET A 209 2.20 0.40 -18.21
C MET A 209 2.55 -1.01 -18.68
N ALA A 210 3.82 -1.44 -18.52
CA ALA A 210 4.22 -2.82 -18.81
C ALA A 210 3.47 -3.83 -17.94
N LEU A 211 3.35 -3.57 -16.64
CA LEU A 211 2.57 -4.41 -15.73
C LEU A 211 1.07 -4.35 -15.99
N THR A 212 0.55 -3.18 -16.40
CA THR A 212 -0.84 -3.02 -16.82
C THR A 212 -1.14 -3.91 -18.03
N LEU A 213 -0.27 -3.88 -19.04
CA LEU A 213 -0.41 -4.73 -20.23
C LEU A 213 -0.34 -6.22 -19.85
N LEU A 214 0.57 -6.56 -18.95
CA LEU A 214 0.73 -7.90 -18.43
C LEU A 214 -0.56 -8.40 -17.73
N LEU A 215 -1.14 -7.59 -16.84
CA LEU A 215 -2.41 -7.89 -16.17
C LEU A 215 -3.61 -7.91 -17.12
N PHE A 216 -3.56 -7.09 -18.17
CA PHE A 216 -4.60 -7.05 -19.20
C PHE A 216 -4.65 -8.38 -19.99
N ILE A 217 -3.50 -8.90 -20.38
CA ILE A 217 -3.38 -10.19 -21.10
C ILE A 217 -3.73 -11.37 -20.17
N GLY A 218 -3.62 -11.19 -18.86
CA GLY A 218 -3.94 -12.20 -17.85
C GLY A 218 -2.78 -13.16 -17.65
N ILE A 219 -1.86 -12.80 -16.79
CA ILE A 219 -0.91 -13.77 -16.25
C ILE A 219 -1.66 -14.59 -15.21
N LYS A 220 -1.66 -15.90 -15.43
CA LYS A 220 -1.86 -16.84 -14.34
C LYS A 220 -0.60 -16.72 -13.47
N GLU A 221 -0.62 -15.82 -12.49
CA GLU A 221 0.44 -15.76 -11.49
C GLU A 221 0.53 -17.13 -10.83
N SER A 222 1.51 -17.89 -11.25
CA SER A 222 1.79 -19.13 -10.58
C SER A 222 2.29 -18.73 -9.18
N ALA A 223 1.68 -19.27 -8.14
CA ALA A 223 2.14 -19.14 -6.77
C ALA A 223 3.65 -19.43 -6.66
N ARG A 224 4.19 -20.24 -7.56
CA ARG A 224 5.63 -20.51 -7.71
C ARG A 224 6.43 -19.30 -8.16
N ALA A 225 5.95 -18.52 -9.14
CA ALA A 225 6.67 -17.32 -9.60
C ALA A 225 6.74 -16.27 -8.49
N ASN A 226 5.63 -16.05 -7.77
CA ASN A 226 5.62 -15.19 -6.60
C ASN A 226 6.58 -15.72 -5.51
N ALA A 227 6.56 -17.01 -5.19
CA ALA A 227 7.45 -17.60 -4.21
C ALA A 227 8.94 -17.42 -4.58
N VAL A 228 9.31 -17.60 -5.86
CA VAL A 228 10.68 -17.34 -6.33
C VAL A 228 11.08 -15.89 -6.12
N MET A 229 10.23 -14.93 -6.51
CA MET A 229 10.51 -13.49 -6.29
C MET A 229 10.65 -13.16 -4.81
N VAL A 230 9.82 -13.76 -3.95
CA VAL A 230 9.90 -13.58 -2.49
C VAL A 230 11.19 -14.16 -1.93
N VAL A 231 11.59 -15.36 -2.34
CA VAL A 231 12.85 -15.97 -1.89
C VAL A 231 14.05 -15.14 -2.32
N LEU A 232 14.04 -14.60 -3.55
CA LEU A 232 15.13 -13.74 -4.05
C LEU A 232 15.25 -12.45 -3.21
N LYS A 233 14.12 -11.75 -2.93
CA LYS A 233 14.16 -10.54 -2.13
C LYS A 233 14.51 -10.78 -0.66
N LEU A 234 14.06 -11.89 -0.07
CA LEU A 234 14.47 -12.30 1.27
C LEU A 234 15.99 -12.58 1.31
N GLY A 235 16.50 -13.29 0.31
CA GLY A 235 17.94 -13.52 0.14
C GLY A 235 18.72 -12.22 0.08
N LEU A 236 18.26 -11.24 -0.69
CA LEU A 236 18.87 -9.91 -0.81
C LEU A 236 18.92 -9.19 0.56
N VAL A 237 17.81 -9.19 1.28
CA VAL A 237 17.71 -8.55 2.60
C VAL A 237 18.62 -9.25 3.62
N ILE A 238 18.68 -10.58 3.62
CA ILE A 238 19.55 -11.36 4.50
C ILE A 238 21.03 -11.07 4.18
N VAL A 239 21.40 -11.04 2.90
CA VAL A 239 22.77 -10.69 2.49
C VAL A 239 23.14 -9.29 2.97
N PHE A 240 22.25 -8.31 2.84
CA PHE A 240 22.45 -6.95 3.37
C PHE A 240 22.74 -6.96 4.87
N ILE A 241 21.90 -7.67 5.66
CA ILE A 241 22.05 -7.77 7.11
C ILE A 241 23.40 -8.42 7.46
N VAL A 242 23.74 -9.56 6.84
CA VAL A 242 24.99 -10.29 7.12
C VAL A 242 26.22 -9.46 6.81
N LEU A 243 26.25 -8.80 5.64
CA LEU A 243 27.39 -7.95 5.24
C LEU A 243 27.52 -6.71 6.14
N GLY A 244 26.39 -6.10 6.51
CA GLY A 244 26.40 -4.94 7.38
C GLY A 244 26.84 -5.27 8.81
N VAL A 245 26.31 -6.33 9.41
CA VAL A 245 26.75 -6.81 10.73
C VAL A 245 28.25 -7.15 10.71
N ARG A 246 28.72 -7.85 9.65
CA ARG A 246 30.15 -8.13 9.49
C ARG A 246 30.98 -6.86 9.42
N THR A 247 30.50 -5.83 8.74
CA THR A 247 31.19 -4.54 8.60
C THR A 247 31.28 -3.82 9.94
N ILE A 248 30.18 -3.75 10.71
CA ILE A 248 30.14 -3.16 12.05
C ILE A 248 31.12 -3.87 12.99
N LEU A 249 31.11 -5.22 12.99
CA LEU A 249 32.00 -6.01 13.84
C LEU A 249 33.48 -5.87 13.46
N ARG A 250 33.77 -5.70 12.14
CA ARG A 250 35.18 -5.53 11.67
C ARG A 250 35.75 -4.16 11.96
N LYS A 251 34.92 -3.10 11.76
CA LYS A 251 35.37 -1.71 12.01
C LYS A 251 35.41 -1.37 13.50
N GLY A 252 34.64 -2.09 14.33
CA GLY A 252 34.45 -1.81 15.75
C GLY A 252 33.70 -0.50 16.02
N GLU A 253 33.16 0.10 15.00
CA GLU A 253 32.48 1.40 15.04
C GLU A 253 31.02 1.21 14.58
N ASN A 254 30.13 1.94 15.22
CA ASN A 254 28.71 2.03 14.80
C ASN A 254 28.20 3.47 14.98
N HIS A 255 27.18 3.82 14.22
CA HIS A 255 26.60 5.15 14.23
C HIS A 255 25.28 5.22 15.02
N TRP A 256 25.11 4.39 16.07
CA TRP A 256 23.89 4.36 16.88
C TRP A 256 23.84 5.46 17.94
N HIS A 257 24.82 6.34 18.01
CA HIS A 257 24.83 7.46 18.94
C HIS A 257 24.78 8.80 18.19
N PRO A 258 23.86 9.73 18.60
CA PRO A 258 22.79 9.55 19.60
C PRO A 258 21.69 8.61 19.11
N PHE A 259 21.19 7.70 19.98
CA PHE A 259 20.23 6.65 19.59
C PHE A 259 18.88 7.24 19.14
N ALA A 260 18.35 8.22 19.85
CA ALA A 260 17.08 8.90 19.56
C ALA A 260 17.29 10.42 19.55
N PRO A 261 17.86 10.99 18.47
CA PRO A 261 18.23 12.40 18.42
C PRO A 261 17.05 13.36 18.62
N ASN A 262 15.87 12.97 18.20
CA ASN A 262 14.63 13.75 18.34
C ASN A 262 13.67 13.17 19.40
N GLY A 263 14.19 12.33 20.31
CA GLY A 263 13.43 11.73 21.40
C GLY A 263 12.20 10.94 20.94
N PHE A 264 11.19 10.87 21.79
CA PHE A 264 9.95 10.12 21.51
C PHE A 264 9.19 10.68 20.29
N LYS A 265 9.25 12.00 20.05
CA LYS A 265 8.56 12.63 18.92
C LYS A 265 9.08 12.07 17.58
N GLY A 266 10.41 11.93 17.43
CA GLY A 266 11.01 11.33 16.25
C GLY A 266 10.63 9.86 16.08
N ILE A 267 10.63 9.08 17.16
CA ILE A 267 10.22 7.67 17.15
C ILE A 267 8.77 7.53 16.72
N TRP A 268 7.88 8.34 17.27
CA TRP A 268 6.44 8.32 16.94
C TRP A 268 6.15 8.74 15.50
N GLN A 269 6.74 9.84 15.03
CA GLN A 269 6.61 10.29 13.65
C GLN A 269 7.26 9.30 12.67
N GLY A 270 8.41 8.74 13.04
CA GLY A 270 9.03 7.65 12.30
C GLY A 270 8.13 6.41 12.22
N ALA A 271 7.40 6.07 13.29
CA ALA A 271 6.43 4.97 13.25
C ALA A 271 5.24 5.26 12.34
N ALA A 272 4.74 6.49 12.33
CA ALA A 272 3.67 6.92 11.44
C ALA A 272 4.06 6.85 9.95
N LEU A 273 5.29 7.25 9.62
CA LEU A 273 5.86 7.09 8.27
C LEU A 273 6.11 5.61 7.94
N GLY A 274 6.66 4.87 8.90
CA GLY A 274 7.00 3.46 8.76
C GLY A 274 5.79 2.53 8.57
N PHE A 275 4.60 3.02 8.83
CA PHE A 275 3.37 2.27 8.60
C PHE A 275 3.24 1.82 7.14
N PHE A 276 3.69 2.64 6.17
CA PHE A 276 3.74 2.27 4.77
C PHE A 276 4.49 0.96 4.51
N SER A 277 5.53 0.70 5.30
CA SER A 277 6.33 -0.53 5.16
C SER A 277 5.55 -1.81 5.50
N TYR A 278 4.44 -1.70 6.21
CA TYR A 278 3.60 -2.84 6.60
C TYR A 278 2.35 -2.98 5.75
N ILE A 279 2.01 -2.00 4.91
CA ILE A 279 0.87 -2.08 3.99
C ILE A 279 1.08 -3.26 3.04
N GLY A 280 0.02 -4.03 2.81
CA GLY A 280 0.01 -5.21 1.95
C GLY A 280 -0.24 -6.53 2.70
N PHE A 281 -0.16 -6.59 4.05
CA PHE A 281 -0.58 -7.81 4.76
C PHE A 281 -2.09 -8.08 4.57
N ASP A 282 -2.89 -7.04 4.48
CA ASP A 282 -4.32 -7.08 4.22
C ASP A 282 -4.65 -7.63 2.81
N ALA A 283 -3.74 -7.44 1.83
CA ALA A 283 -3.85 -8.02 0.50
C ALA A 283 -3.94 -9.56 0.53
N VAL A 284 -3.38 -10.22 1.56
CA VAL A 284 -3.57 -11.65 1.81
C VAL A 284 -5.06 -11.99 1.94
N SER A 285 -5.84 -11.10 2.52
CA SER A 285 -7.28 -11.31 2.71
C SER A 285 -8.05 -11.34 1.39
N THR A 286 -7.56 -10.69 0.33
CA THR A 286 -8.18 -10.71 -1.00
C THR A 286 -8.07 -12.08 -1.68
N ALA A 287 -7.14 -12.93 -1.24
CA ALA A 287 -6.95 -14.30 -1.73
C ALA A 287 -7.86 -15.34 -1.02
N GLY A 288 -8.82 -14.88 -0.21
CA GLY A 288 -9.69 -15.75 0.58
C GLY A 288 -10.47 -16.77 -0.24
N GLU A 289 -10.93 -16.41 -1.45
CA GLU A 289 -11.65 -17.31 -2.36
C GLU A 289 -10.75 -18.38 -3.00
N GLU A 290 -9.44 -18.12 -3.09
CA GLU A 290 -8.43 -19.04 -3.66
C GLU A 290 -7.79 -19.96 -2.60
N CYS A 291 -8.12 -19.78 -1.33
CA CYS A 291 -7.54 -20.50 -0.21
C CYS A 291 -8.22 -21.87 -0.02
N LYS A 292 -7.42 -22.93 0.26
CA LYS A 292 -7.95 -24.26 0.54
C LYS A 292 -8.77 -24.31 1.82
N ASN A 293 -8.24 -23.72 2.89
CA ASN A 293 -8.90 -23.66 4.20
C ASN A 293 -8.88 -22.21 4.73
N PRO A 294 -9.72 -21.31 4.17
CA PRO A 294 -9.63 -19.87 4.45
C PRO A 294 -9.78 -19.57 5.95
N GLN A 295 -10.62 -20.31 6.65
CA GLN A 295 -10.90 -20.12 8.07
C GLN A 295 -9.66 -20.30 8.98
N ARG A 296 -8.71 -21.13 8.57
CA ARG A 296 -7.48 -21.46 9.31
C ARG A 296 -6.26 -20.77 8.70
N ASP A 297 -6.17 -20.78 7.38
CA ASP A 297 -4.94 -20.45 6.67
C ASP A 297 -4.81 -18.93 6.44
N LEU A 298 -5.93 -18.18 6.28
CA LEU A 298 -5.90 -16.72 6.20
C LEU A 298 -5.31 -16.07 7.48
N PRO A 299 -5.80 -16.39 8.69
CA PRO A 299 -5.21 -15.86 9.92
C PRO A 299 -3.71 -16.15 10.06
N ARG A 300 -3.28 -17.34 9.65
CA ARG A 300 -1.86 -17.74 9.71
C ARG A 300 -1.01 -16.99 8.69
N GLY A 301 -1.53 -16.80 7.49
CA GLY A 301 -0.86 -16.02 6.44
C GLY A 301 -0.67 -14.57 6.84
N LEU A 302 -1.74 -13.92 7.34
CA LEU A 302 -1.73 -12.54 7.82
C LEU A 302 -0.71 -12.32 8.94
N ILE A 303 -0.80 -13.11 10.01
CA ILE A 303 0.06 -12.96 11.19
C ILE A 303 1.50 -13.38 10.87
N GLY A 304 1.67 -14.49 10.14
CA GLY A 304 2.99 -15.01 9.79
C GLY A 304 3.80 -14.05 8.93
N SER A 305 3.19 -13.44 7.91
CA SER A 305 3.86 -12.45 7.06
C SER A 305 4.29 -11.22 7.87
N LEU A 306 3.43 -10.74 8.78
CA LEU A 306 3.73 -9.59 9.62
C LEU A 306 4.92 -9.84 10.56
N ILE A 307 4.97 -11.01 11.21
CA ILE A 307 6.07 -11.37 12.12
C ILE A 307 7.39 -11.45 11.35
N ILE A 308 7.41 -12.12 10.20
CA ILE A 308 8.63 -12.26 9.37
C ILE A 308 9.12 -10.88 8.95
N CYS A 309 8.23 -10.03 8.42
CA CYS A 309 8.60 -8.68 7.98
C CYS A 309 9.09 -7.81 9.14
N THR A 310 8.46 -7.88 10.31
CA THR A 310 8.89 -7.11 11.49
C THR A 310 10.31 -7.45 11.89
N VAL A 311 10.64 -8.73 12.00
CA VAL A 311 12.00 -9.17 12.35
C VAL A 311 13.02 -8.64 11.34
N LEU A 312 12.73 -8.79 10.05
CA LEU A 312 13.62 -8.32 8.99
C LEU A 312 13.77 -6.80 9.01
N TYR A 313 12.69 -6.05 9.22
CA TYR A 313 12.70 -4.58 9.24
C TYR A 313 13.54 -4.03 10.39
N VAL A 314 13.40 -4.59 11.58
CA VAL A 314 14.21 -4.21 12.74
C VAL A 314 15.69 -4.51 12.49
N LEU A 315 16.02 -5.68 11.92
CA LEU A 315 17.41 -6.04 11.61
C LEU A 315 18.00 -5.16 10.50
N VAL A 316 17.25 -4.86 9.45
CA VAL A 316 17.69 -3.94 8.40
C VAL A 316 17.90 -2.54 8.94
N ALA A 317 16.97 -2.03 9.76
CA ALA A 317 17.07 -0.72 10.40
C ALA A 317 18.30 -0.62 11.31
N ALA A 318 18.55 -1.64 12.13
CA ALA A 318 19.74 -1.73 12.96
C ALA A 318 21.02 -1.72 12.13
N THR A 319 21.06 -2.52 11.08
CA THR A 319 22.21 -2.63 10.19
C THR A 319 22.47 -1.31 9.44
N LEU A 320 21.42 -0.74 8.83
CA LEU A 320 21.54 0.49 8.05
C LEU A 320 22.05 1.65 8.91
N THR A 321 21.44 1.88 10.08
CA THR A 321 21.84 2.96 10.99
C THR A 321 23.16 2.70 11.71
N GLY A 322 23.59 1.46 11.79
CA GLY A 322 24.91 1.11 12.30
C GLY A 322 26.04 1.37 11.30
N VAL A 323 25.76 1.23 10.01
CA VAL A 323 26.75 1.39 8.92
C VAL A 323 26.85 2.82 8.42
N VAL A 324 25.69 3.50 8.20
CA VAL A 324 25.62 4.81 7.56
C VAL A 324 25.29 5.88 8.60
N PRO A 325 26.10 6.95 8.73
CA PRO A 325 25.76 8.10 9.55
C PRO A 325 24.44 8.75 9.08
N MET A 326 23.62 9.22 10.02
CA MET A 326 22.32 9.84 9.70
C MET A 326 22.46 11.01 8.72
N GLY A 327 23.52 11.83 8.84
CA GLY A 327 23.76 13.00 7.98
C GLY A 327 24.07 12.64 6.52
N ASP A 328 24.51 11.41 6.26
CA ASP A 328 24.90 10.96 4.93
C ASP A 328 23.77 10.21 4.20
N MET A 329 22.60 10.05 4.84
CA MET A 329 21.42 9.42 4.24
C MET A 329 20.66 10.40 3.35
N THR A 330 21.27 10.84 2.26
CA THR A 330 20.71 11.85 1.35
C THR A 330 19.97 11.27 0.15
N THR A 331 20.24 10.02 -0.22
CA THR A 331 19.69 9.36 -1.42
C THR A 331 18.36 8.66 -1.14
N ASN A 332 17.55 8.47 -2.21
CA ASN A 332 16.27 7.76 -2.13
C ASN A 332 16.43 6.22 -2.21
N ASP A 333 17.66 5.74 -2.31
CA ASP A 333 18.05 4.34 -2.32
C ASP A 333 19.03 4.01 -1.16
N PRO A 334 18.62 4.21 0.11
CA PRO A 334 19.50 4.19 1.27
C PRO A 334 20.23 2.85 1.46
N LEU A 335 19.62 1.72 1.09
CA LEU A 335 20.25 0.42 1.23
C LEU A 335 21.37 0.20 0.18
N ALA A 336 21.18 0.67 -1.05
CA ALA A 336 22.23 0.63 -2.06
C ALA A 336 23.41 1.54 -1.66
N LYS A 337 23.11 2.72 -1.10
CA LYS A 337 24.13 3.61 -0.52
C LYS A 337 24.91 2.96 0.60
N ALA A 338 24.23 2.23 1.49
CA ALA A 338 24.89 1.49 2.57
C ALA A 338 25.85 0.42 2.04
N MET A 339 25.54 -0.24 0.92
CA MET A 339 26.47 -1.19 0.28
C MET A 339 27.77 -0.52 -0.18
N GLN A 340 27.70 0.72 -0.69
CA GLN A 340 28.87 1.52 -1.04
C GLN A 340 29.70 1.87 0.22
N TYR A 341 29.05 2.29 1.31
CA TYR A 341 29.70 2.56 2.61
C TYR A 341 30.42 1.34 3.19
N MET A 342 29.90 0.16 2.93
CA MET A 342 30.52 -1.11 3.34
C MET A 342 31.72 -1.50 2.45
N GLY A 343 31.97 -0.77 1.35
CA GLY A 343 33.03 -1.08 0.37
C GLY A 343 32.64 -2.15 -0.66
N TYR A 344 31.34 -2.39 -0.84
CA TYR A 344 30.81 -3.35 -1.82
C TYR A 344 30.14 -2.63 -3.00
N GLU A 345 30.89 -1.77 -3.72
CA GLU A 345 30.37 -0.96 -4.84
C GLU A 345 29.70 -1.80 -5.93
N ASN A 346 30.35 -2.90 -6.35
CA ASN A 346 29.77 -3.81 -7.37
C ASN A 346 28.48 -4.46 -6.88
N PHE A 347 28.33 -4.67 -5.57
CA PHE A 347 27.12 -5.23 -4.98
C PHE A 347 25.99 -4.21 -4.90
N ALA A 348 26.26 -2.91 -4.88
CA ALA A 348 25.22 -1.88 -4.92
C ALA A 348 24.38 -1.99 -6.21
N THR A 349 25.02 -2.28 -7.35
CA THR A 349 24.33 -2.52 -8.62
C THR A 349 23.45 -3.76 -8.56
N VAL A 350 23.98 -4.88 -8.04
CA VAL A 350 23.22 -6.14 -7.86
C VAL A 350 22.06 -5.91 -6.89
N PHE A 351 22.31 -5.14 -5.83
CA PHE A 351 21.27 -4.79 -4.86
C PHE A 351 20.18 -3.92 -5.47
N GLY A 352 20.55 -2.94 -6.30
CA GLY A 352 19.61 -2.12 -7.07
C GLY A 352 18.71 -2.98 -7.97
N PHE A 353 19.28 -3.93 -8.69
CA PHE A 353 18.51 -4.87 -9.51
C PHE A 353 17.55 -5.74 -8.68
N GLY A 354 18.01 -6.25 -7.53
CA GLY A 354 17.16 -7.02 -6.63
C GLY A 354 16.01 -6.21 -6.03
N ALA A 355 16.24 -4.93 -5.70
CA ALA A 355 15.21 -4.01 -5.24
C ALA A 355 14.17 -3.71 -6.34
N VAL A 356 14.62 -3.55 -7.59
CA VAL A 356 13.74 -3.42 -8.78
C VAL A 356 12.80 -4.62 -8.89
N ILE A 357 13.32 -5.85 -8.78
CA ILE A 357 12.51 -7.08 -8.81
C ILE A 357 11.53 -7.10 -7.63
N ALA A 358 11.99 -6.75 -6.43
CA ALA A 358 11.17 -6.76 -5.22
C ALA A 358 9.98 -5.81 -5.34
N MET A 359 10.21 -4.59 -5.84
CA MET A 359 9.16 -3.58 -6.03
C MET A 359 8.22 -3.93 -7.18
N THR A 360 8.71 -4.59 -8.24
CA THR A 360 7.88 -5.07 -9.35
C THR A 360 6.78 -6.01 -8.86
N ALA A 361 7.10 -6.90 -7.92
CA ALA A 361 6.11 -7.78 -7.31
C ALA A 361 5.02 -7.02 -6.54
N VAL A 362 5.41 -5.98 -5.78
CA VAL A 362 4.46 -5.14 -5.03
C VAL A 362 3.55 -4.35 -5.98
N LEU A 363 4.14 -3.72 -7.01
CA LEU A 363 3.39 -2.99 -8.06
C LEU A 363 2.29 -3.87 -8.67
N LEU A 364 2.63 -5.11 -8.98
CA LEU A 364 1.71 -6.05 -9.61
C LEU A 364 0.56 -6.43 -8.65
N VAL A 365 0.86 -6.72 -7.37
CA VAL A 365 -0.14 -7.06 -6.36
C VAL A 365 -1.10 -5.89 -6.11
N PHE A 366 -0.59 -4.67 -6.00
CA PHE A 366 -1.40 -3.48 -5.77
C PHE A 366 -2.29 -3.14 -6.97
N GLN A 367 -1.77 -3.22 -8.21
CA GLN A 367 -2.61 -3.03 -9.41
C GLN A 367 -3.70 -4.09 -9.51
N LEU A 368 -3.39 -5.35 -9.20
CA LEU A 368 -4.37 -6.43 -9.22
C LEU A 368 -5.43 -6.21 -8.13
N GLY A 369 -5.03 -5.83 -6.91
CA GLY A 369 -5.94 -5.51 -5.81
C GLY A 369 -6.93 -4.41 -6.18
N GLN A 370 -6.44 -3.29 -6.73
CA GLN A 370 -7.28 -2.17 -7.16
C GLN A 370 -8.32 -2.59 -8.21
N THR A 371 -7.90 -3.37 -9.20
CA THR A 371 -8.83 -3.82 -10.25
C THR A 371 -9.94 -4.71 -9.70
N ARG A 372 -9.64 -5.56 -8.72
CA ARG A 372 -10.63 -6.41 -8.03
C ARG A 372 -11.62 -5.58 -7.22
N ILE A 373 -11.17 -4.55 -6.52
CA ILE A 373 -12.04 -3.65 -5.75
C ILE A 373 -13.02 -2.94 -6.67
N PHE A 374 -12.55 -2.33 -7.77
CA PHE A 374 -13.42 -1.70 -8.76
C PHE A 374 -14.47 -2.68 -9.31
N MET A 375 -14.05 -3.91 -9.62
CA MET A 375 -14.95 -4.94 -10.13
C MET A 375 -16.04 -5.31 -9.10
N VAL A 376 -15.67 -5.50 -7.83
CA VAL A 376 -16.64 -5.86 -6.78
C VAL A 376 -17.60 -4.70 -6.52
N MET A 377 -17.13 -3.46 -6.42
CA MET A 377 -17.98 -2.28 -6.25
C MET A 377 -18.94 -2.09 -7.44
N ALA A 378 -18.50 -2.36 -8.66
CA ALA A 378 -19.35 -2.28 -9.85
C ALA A 378 -20.39 -3.41 -9.92
N ARG A 379 -20.05 -4.63 -9.47
CA ARG A 379 -21.01 -5.74 -9.31
C ARG A 379 -22.10 -5.42 -8.30
N ASP A 380 -21.78 -4.68 -7.25
CA ASP A 380 -22.73 -4.20 -6.25
C ASP A 380 -23.54 -2.98 -6.74
N GLY A 381 -23.25 -2.48 -7.95
CA GLY A 381 -23.94 -1.34 -8.58
C GLY A 381 -23.48 0.02 -8.04
N LEU A 382 -22.44 0.07 -7.21
CA LEU A 382 -21.92 1.31 -6.63
C LEU A 382 -21.02 2.08 -7.62
N LEU A 383 -20.43 1.39 -8.59
CA LEU A 383 -19.71 1.96 -9.72
C LEU A 383 -20.36 1.57 -11.05
N PRO A 384 -20.09 2.31 -12.15
CA PRO A 384 -20.59 1.97 -13.47
C PRO A 384 -20.29 0.52 -13.88
N PRO A 385 -21.21 -0.20 -14.52
CA PRO A 385 -21.07 -1.62 -14.85
C PRO A 385 -19.91 -1.91 -15.82
N VAL A 386 -19.37 -0.89 -16.47
CA VAL A 386 -18.19 -1.01 -17.34
C VAL A 386 -16.96 -1.52 -16.58
N PHE A 387 -16.84 -1.20 -15.29
CA PHE A 387 -15.74 -1.66 -14.43
C PHE A 387 -15.85 -3.15 -14.06
N ALA A 388 -17.02 -3.75 -14.19
CA ALA A 388 -17.23 -5.18 -13.97
C ALA A 388 -17.07 -6.00 -15.26
N LYS A 389 -16.86 -5.36 -16.44
CA LYS A 389 -16.74 -6.06 -17.72
C LYS A 389 -15.47 -6.89 -17.79
N ILE A 390 -15.65 -8.18 -18.07
CA ILE A 390 -14.54 -9.13 -18.27
C ILE A 390 -14.27 -9.24 -19.77
N HIS A 391 -13.00 -9.24 -20.16
CA HIS A 391 -12.57 -9.38 -21.54
C HIS A 391 -12.87 -10.79 -22.07
N PRO A 392 -13.54 -10.96 -23.24
CA PRO A 392 -13.97 -12.28 -23.72
C PRO A 392 -12.83 -13.28 -23.93
N ARG A 393 -11.67 -12.82 -24.38
CA ARG A 393 -10.50 -13.66 -24.70
C ARG A 393 -9.57 -13.87 -23.50
N PHE A 394 -9.35 -12.83 -22.70
CA PHE A 394 -8.33 -12.85 -21.62
C PHE A 394 -8.91 -13.14 -20.24
N HIS A 395 -10.23 -13.08 -20.09
CA HIS A 395 -10.96 -13.30 -18.83
C HIS A 395 -10.49 -12.38 -17.68
N THR A 396 -10.07 -11.15 -18.02
CA THR A 396 -9.59 -10.13 -17.09
C THR A 396 -10.52 -8.91 -17.08
N PRO A 397 -10.60 -8.15 -15.97
CA PRO A 397 -11.38 -6.90 -15.89
C PRO A 397 -10.64 -5.77 -16.60
N HIS A 398 -10.57 -5.83 -17.93
CA HIS A 398 -9.70 -5.02 -18.78
C HIS A 398 -9.87 -3.51 -18.63
N VAL A 399 -11.11 -3.02 -18.42
CA VAL A 399 -11.37 -1.58 -18.25
C VAL A 399 -10.80 -1.08 -16.93
N SER A 400 -11.09 -1.81 -15.84
CA SER A 400 -10.53 -1.49 -14.51
C SER A 400 -9.01 -1.55 -14.50
N THR A 401 -8.44 -2.57 -15.17
CA THR A 401 -6.99 -2.74 -15.29
C THR A 401 -6.34 -1.56 -16.05
N GLY A 402 -6.89 -1.21 -17.21
CA GLY A 402 -6.37 -0.11 -18.03
C GLY A 402 -6.48 1.25 -17.31
N LEU A 403 -7.62 1.52 -16.66
CA LEU A 403 -7.82 2.76 -15.91
C LEU A 403 -6.87 2.85 -14.71
N THR A 404 -6.75 1.78 -13.92
CA THR A 404 -5.81 1.74 -12.78
C THR A 404 -4.38 2.03 -13.24
N GLY A 405 -3.92 1.32 -14.29
CA GLY A 405 -2.59 1.54 -14.84
C GLY A 405 -2.36 2.97 -15.31
N LEU A 406 -3.33 3.56 -16.00
CA LEU A 406 -3.22 4.94 -16.49
C LEU A 406 -3.18 5.95 -15.33
N ILE A 407 -4.04 5.79 -14.30
CA ILE A 407 -4.06 6.65 -13.11
C ILE A 407 -2.71 6.59 -12.40
N VAL A 408 -2.19 5.38 -12.16
CA VAL A 408 -0.90 5.21 -11.47
C VAL A 408 0.24 5.77 -12.32
N ALA A 409 0.33 5.41 -13.61
CA ALA A 409 1.40 5.84 -14.48
C ALA A 409 1.48 7.37 -14.63
N THR A 410 0.33 8.04 -14.81
CA THR A 410 0.28 9.51 -14.90
C THR A 410 0.49 10.16 -13.54
N GLY A 411 -0.05 9.57 -12.48
CA GLY A 411 0.12 10.01 -11.10
C GLY A 411 1.58 10.09 -10.66
N CYS A 412 2.45 9.21 -11.18
CA CYS A 412 3.90 9.24 -10.90
C CYS A 412 4.60 10.53 -11.35
N SER A 413 4.03 11.26 -12.28
CA SER A 413 4.56 12.56 -12.74
C SER A 413 3.91 13.76 -12.04
N ILE A 414 2.78 13.55 -11.33
CA ILE A 414 1.98 14.63 -10.74
C ILE A 414 2.22 14.72 -9.23
N LEU A 415 2.14 13.58 -8.52
CA LEU A 415 2.30 13.51 -7.08
C LEU A 415 3.77 13.38 -6.69
N THR A 416 4.17 14.09 -5.63
CA THR A 416 5.47 13.83 -5.01
C THR A 416 5.44 12.51 -4.22
N PRO A 417 6.60 11.86 -4.02
CA PRO A 417 6.70 10.67 -3.17
C PRO A 417 6.10 10.90 -1.77
N ASP A 418 6.35 12.08 -1.19
CA ASP A 418 5.84 12.46 0.14
C ASP A 418 4.32 12.56 0.20
N GLN A 419 3.71 13.12 -0.85
CA GLN A 419 2.25 13.21 -0.94
C GLN A 419 1.64 11.81 -1.08
N ALA A 420 2.24 10.96 -1.89
CA ALA A 420 1.75 9.61 -2.14
C ALA A 420 1.82 8.75 -0.87
N ILE A 421 2.97 8.69 -0.19
CA ILE A 421 3.13 7.89 1.03
C ILE A 421 2.25 8.41 2.19
N GLY A 422 2.17 9.74 2.37
CA GLY A 422 1.38 10.35 3.44
C GLY A 422 -0.11 10.06 3.27
N LEU A 423 -0.63 10.21 2.04
CA LEU A 423 -2.03 9.94 1.73
C LEU A 423 -2.36 8.45 1.87
N THR A 424 -1.47 7.57 1.41
CA THR A 424 -1.64 6.11 1.56
C THR A 424 -1.68 5.71 3.03
N ASN A 425 -0.76 6.22 3.86
CA ASN A 425 -0.74 5.88 5.28
C ASN A 425 -2.03 6.28 6.00
N ILE A 426 -2.53 7.49 5.78
CA ILE A 426 -3.73 7.94 6.48
C ILE A 426 -4.98 7.19 6.02
N GLY A 427 -5.10 6.88 4.73
CA GLY A 427 -6.21 6.09 4.18
C GLY A 427 -6.22 4.67 4.74
N THR A 428 -5.10 3.96 4.64
CA THR A 428 -5.02 2.58 5.14
C THR A 428 -5.23 2.49 6.65
N LEU A 429 -4.69 3.43 7.44
CA LEU A 429 -4.96 3.49 8.89
C LEU A 429 -6.44 3.71 9.19
N PHE A 430 -7.12 4.56 8.39
CA PHE A 430 -8.55 4.77 8.51
C PHE A 430 -9.34 3.49 8.20
N ALA A 431 -8.97 2.75 7.15
CA ALA A 431 -9.57 1.45 6.85
C ALA A 431 -9.37 0.45 8.01
N PHE A 432 -8.19 0.39 8.62
CA PHE A 432 -7.90 -0.50 9.76
C PHE A 432 -8.72 -0.16 11.01
N ILE A 433 -8.96 1.13 11.27
CA ILE A 433 -9.88 1.57 12.32
C ILE A 433 -11.28 1.00 12.08
N LEU A 434 -11.80 1.13 10.88
CA LEU A 434 -13.15 0.66 10.56
C LEU A 434 -13.27 -0.87 10.59
N VAL A 435 -12.24 -1.60 10.15
CA VAL A 435 -12.22 -3.07 10.31
C VAL A 435 -12.20 -3.48 11.79
N SER A 436 -11.40 -2.79 12.61
CA SER A 436 -11.33 -3.06 14.06
C SER A 436 -12.67 -2.78 14.75
N LEU A 437 -13.31 -1.66 14.45
CA LEU A 437 -14.67 -1.35 14.94
C LEU A 437 -15.70 -2.32 14.36
N GLY A 438 -15.48 -2.83 13.14
CA GLY A 438 -16.30 -3.84 12.49
C GLY A 438 -16.38 -5.14 13.29
N VAL A 439 -15.26 -5.57 13.87
CA VAL A 439 -15.25 -6.76 14.78
C VAL A 439 -16.18 -6.55 15.96
N ILE A 440 -16.11 -5.37 16.61
CA ILE A 440 -16.98 -5.05 17.76
C ILE A 440 -18.45 -5.07 17.30
N MET A 441 -18.74 -4.39 16.17
CA MET A 441 -20.09 -4.32 15.63
C MET A 441 -20.67 -5.68 15.27
N LEU A 442 -19.89 -6.56 14.63
CA LEU A 442 -20.31 -7.89 14.25
C LEU A 442 -20.54 -8.79 15.49
N ARG A 443 -19.73 -8.65 16.54
CA ARG A 443 -19.92 -9.42 17.77
C ARG A 443 -21.17 -8.99 18.55
N VAL A 444 -21.47 -7.70 18.57
CA VAL A 444 -22.70 -7.19 19.22
C VAL A 444 -23.95 -7.56 18.43
N ARG A 445 -23.90 -7.48 17.11
CA ARG A 445 -25.11 -7.66 16.27
C ARG A 445 -25.37 -9.09 15.81
N GLN A 446 -24.32 -9.91 15.71
CA GLN A 446 -24.38 -11.31 15.27
C GLN A 446 -23.61 -12.19 16.26
N PRO A 447 -24.05 -12.28 17.53
CA PRO A 447 -23.34 -13.04 18.58
C PRO A 447 -23.21 -14.52 18.24
N ASP A 448 -24.23 -15.11 17.64
CA ASP A 448 -24.30 -16.55 17.34
C ASP A 448 -23.59 -16.96 16.05
N ARG A 449 -23.11 -15.99 15.25
CA ARG A 449 -22.41 -16.30 13.99
C ARG A 449 -21.12 -17.09 14.26
N PRO A 450 -20.89 -18.24 13.58
CA PRO A 450 -19.67 -19.02 13.72
C PRO A 450 -18.40 -18.19 13.46
N ARG A 451 -17.43 -18.24 14.36
CA ARG A 451 -16.14 -17.56 14.26
C ARG A 451 -15.01 -18.57 14.36
N PRO A 452 -14.49 -19.03 13.22
CA PRO A 452 -13.40 -20.01 13.19
C PRO A 452 -12.10 -19.49 13.82
N PHE A 453 -11.83 -18.18 13.64
CA PHE A 453 -10.80 -17.45 14.37
C PHE A 453 -11.47 -16.37 15.23
N ARG A 454 -11.04 -16.24 16.48
CA ARG A 454 -11.53 -15.22 17.43
C ARG A 454 -10.37 -14.34 17.87
N VAL A 455 -10.55 -13.03 17.74
CA VAL A 455 -9.59 -12.06 18.28
C VAL A 455 -9.41 -12.30 19.77
N PRO A 456 -8.15 -12.48 20.25
CA PRO A 456 -7.88 -12.64 21.67
C PRO A 456 -8.20 -11.36 22.44
N PHE A 457 -8.50 -11.50 23.74
CA PHE A 457 -8.77 -10.39 24.66
C PHE A 457 -9.84 -9.40 24.18
N TYR A 458 -10.91 -9.90 23.54
CA TYR A 458 -12.04 -9.05 23.18
C TYR A 458 -12.73 -8.46 24.42
N PRO A 459 -13.13 -7.16 24.43
CA PRO A 459 -13.06 -6.16 23.35
C PRO A 459 -11.76 -5.35 23.34
N VAL A 460 -10.81 -5.64 24.21
CA VAL A 460 -9.58 -4.84 24.42
C VAL A 460 -8.76 -4.73 23.14
N THR A 461 -8.53 -5.84 22.43
CA THR A 461 -7.71 -5.85 21.21
C THR A 461 -8.25 -4.94 20.10
N PRO A 462 -9.53 -5.00 19.69
CA PRO A 462 -10.08 -4.05 18.70
C PRO A 462 -10.03 -2.60 19.16
N ILE A 463 -10.22 -2.32 20.44
CA ILE A 463 -10.12 -0.96 21.00
C ILE A 463 -8.67 -0.47 20.92
N LEU A 464 -7.70 -1.28 21.38
CA LEU A 464 -6.28 -0.93 21.28
C LEU A 464 -5.81 -0.78 19.84
N SER A 465 -6.30 -1.61 18.90
CA SER A 465 -6.05 -1.45 17.48
C SER A 465 -6.51 -0.08 16.96
N THR A 466 -7.74 0.28 17.30
CA THR A 466 -8.31 1.59 16.93
C THR A 466 -7.47 2.75 17.48
N LEU A 467 -7.12 2.69 18.78
CA LEU A 467 -6.32 3.71 19.44
C LEU A 467 -4.89 3.78 18.88
N ALA A 468 -4.27 2.66 18.58
CA ALA A 468 -2.93 2.61 17.98
C ALA A 468 -2.94 3.21 16.56
N CYS A 469 -3.94 2.88 15.74
CA CYS A 469 -4.09 3.50 14.41
C CYS A 469 -4.34 5.01 14.51
N LEU A 470 -5.19 5.48 15.43
CA LEU A 470 -5.40 6.91 15.69
C LEU A 470 -4.11 7.60 16.15
N ALA A 471 -3.32 6.95 17.02
CA ALA A 471 -2.04 7.48 17.46
C ALA A 471 -1.04 7.62 16.30
N LEU A 472 -0.98 6.66 15.37
CA LEU A 472 -0.15 6.76 14.16
C LEU A 472 -0.65 7.87 13.22
N ILE A 473 -1.97 7.99 13.01
CA ILE A 473 -2.56 9.09 12.22
C ILE A 473 -2.17 10.45 12.83
N GLY A 474 -2.20 10.57 14.17
CA GLY A 474 -1.77 11.79 14.87
C GLY A 474 -0.29 12.14 14.68
N GLY A 475 0.55 11.18 14.28
CA GLY A 475 1.96 11.38 13.92
C GLY A 475 2.18 11.91 12.50
N LEU A 476 1.16 11.86 11.63
CA LEU A 476 1.24 12.33 10.26
C LEU A 476 1.02 13.85 10.16
N GLU A 477 1.49 14.43 9.07
CA GLU A 477 1.29 15.86 8.78
C GLU A 477 -0.18 16.22 8.62
N ILE A 478 -0.56 17.41 9.09
CA ILE A 478 -1.94 17.92 9.00
C ILE A 478 -2.44 18.02 7.55
N SER A 479 -1.53 18.22 6.59
CA SER A 479 -1.84 18.26 5.17
C SER A 479 -2.49 16.96 4.67
N ASN A 480 -2.10 15.81 5.24
CA ASN A 480 -2.65 14.50 4.87
C ASN A 480 -4.09 14.33 5.38
N TRP A 481 -4.42 14.91 6.55
CA TRP A 481 -5.79 14.94 7.07
C TRP A 481 -6.73 15.71 6.13
N LEU A 482 -6.28 16.88 5.68
CA LEU A 482 -7.07 17.70 4.75
C LEU A 482 -7.29 16.96 3.42
N ARG A 483 -6.24 16.34 2.88
CA ARG A 483 -6.33 15.55 1.65
C ARG A 483 -7.31 14.38 1.78
N LEU A 484 -7.27 13.64 2.91
CA LEU A 484 -8.22 12.56 3.17
C LEU A 484 -9.66 13.09 3.25
N VAL A 485 -9.90 14.17 3.99
CA VAL A 485 -11.26 14.76 4.11
C VAL A 485 -11.80 15.18 2.74
N VAL A 486 -10.97 15.86 1.93
CA VAL A 486 -11.35 16.26 0.57
C VAL A 486 -11.65 15.02 -0.29
N TRP A 487 -10.80 14.01 -0.22
CA TRP A 487 -11.00 12.75 -0.96
C TRP A 487 -12.31 12.05 -0.58
N LEU A 488 -12.58 11.93 0.71
CA LEU A 488 -13.83 11.31 1.19
C LEU A 488 -15.06 12.16 0.80
N ALA A 489 -14.95 13.50 0.83
CA ALA A 489 -16.03 14.39 0.39
C ALA A 489 -16.34 14.17 -1.11
N VAL A 490 -15.32 14.09 -1.95
CA VAL A 490 -15.48 13.72 -3.38
C VAL A 490 -16.14 12.36 -3.52
N GLY A 491 -15.71 11.37 -2.74
CA GLY A 491 -16.32 10.04 -2.73
C GLY A 491 -17.81 10.06 -2.37
N LEU A 492 -18.19 10.85 -1.37
CA LEU A 492 -19.60 11.01 -0.99
C LEU A 492 -20.43 11.68 -2.10
N VAL A 493 -19.87 12.69 -2.79
CA VAL A 493 -20.53 13.28 -3.97
C VAL A 493 -20.75 12.23 -5.05
N VAL A 494 -19.76 11.41 -5.37
CA VAL A 494 -19.88 10.32 -6.35
C VAL A 494 -20.93 9.29 -5.90
N TYR A 495 -20.95 8.94 -4.61
CA TYR A 495 -21.94 8.02 -4.07
C TYR A 495 -23.36 8.50 -4.23
N PHE A 496 -23.65 9.73 -3.81
CA PHE A 496 -25.01 10.28 -3.86
C PHE A 496 -25.45 10.60 -5.29
N SER A 497 -24.51 10.92 -6.20
CA SER A 497 -24.83 11.19 -7.60
C SER A 497 -25.08 9.91 -8.41
N TYR A 498 -24.36 8.82 -8.11
CA TYR A 498 -24.45 7.58 -8.88
C TYR A 498 -24.78 6.35 -8.02
N GLY A 499 -23.94 5.99 -7.05
CA GLY A 499 -24.01 4.73 -6.31
C GLY A 499 -25.34 4.53 -5.58
N TYR A 500 -25.87 5.59 -4.97
CA TYR A 500 -27.13 5.56 -4.24
C TYR A 500 -28.32 5.10 -5.12
N SER A 501 -28.39 5.54 -6.35
CA SER A 501 -29.49 5.23 -7.27
C SER A 501 -29.35 3.87 -7.97
N HIS A 502 -28.09 3.38 -8.12
CA HIS A 502 -27.77 2.18 -8.88
C HIS A 502 -27.48 0.95 -8.02
N SER A 503 -27.46 1.07 -6.70
CA SER A 503 -27.21 -0.03 -5.76
C SER A 503 -28.09 -1.24 -6.03
N VAL A 504 -27.47 -2.40 -6.25
CA VAL A 504 -28.17 -3.68 -6.48
C VAL A 504 -28.93 -4.09 -5.22
N LEU A 505 -28.35 -3.91 -4.04
CA LEU A 505 -28.97 -4.30 -2.77
C LEU A 505 -30.26 -3.51 -2.52
N ARG A 506 -30.26 -2.21 -2.81
CA ARG A 506 -31.46 -1.38 -2.68
C ARG A 506 -32.53 -1.72 -3.68
N ARG A 507 -32.16 -2.07 -4.91
CA ARG A 507 -33.11 -2.49 -5.92
C ARG A 507 -33.82 -3.80 -5.53
N ARG A 508 -33.12 -4.72 -4.85
CA ARG A 508 -33.67 -5.96 -4.32
C ARG A 508 -34.53 -5.77 -3.07
N ALA A 509 -34.29 -4.73 -2.29
CA ALA A 509 -35.03 -4.42 -1.07
C ALA A 509 -36.29 -3.57 -1.31
N ARG A 510 -36.54 -3.15 -2.56
CA ARG A 510 -37.76 -2.49 -3.05
C ARG A 510 -38.71 -3.51 -3.61
#